data_51e5ad0aec0bccd7658e9ecffcf5a099
#
_entry.id   51e5ad0aec0bccd7658e9ecffcf5a099
#
_cell.length_a   1.000
_cell.length_b   1.000
_cell.length_c   1.000
_cell.angle_alpha   90.00
_cell.angle_beta   90.00
_cell.angle_gamma   90.00
#
_symmetry.space_group_name_H-M   'P 1'
#
loop_
_entity.id
_entity.type
_entity.pdbx_description
1 polymer ?
#
loop_
_entity_poly.entity_id
_entity_poly.type
_entity_poly.pdbx_seq_one_letter_code
_entity_poly.pdbx_strand_id
1 'polypeptide(L)'
;MHAPGARDSADQIWAQMREAEGLAHVPAYGGYHAVARFEDVMKALTTPDVFASGHGITVPPPTGIRSPHIPAEVDPPEHRHYRALLMPFLTPQAVRQREPAVREIVRGLLDKIGDQTHFDFVEHFARPLPVLATASLLGLPSSDAAYLDALVVELHDEVAKGQRTGAAQKLTGYVEKILVARKETATDADDDLLSSIVLGTVSGRPLTLDEQVSMVRLFLVGGFDTTAIAMATLIWWLAQHPDDAQRLRDDASLMDPMIEDAVRFSSPSTYLRRQVVKDTELGGTALKVGDQVLIAFGAANRDPSRFENPDEIRTDRKPNPHLGFGAGNHRCVGSFFAKLEMRVALEEIFARYSSLRLDPERPIQTASGLNQGISFLPIVAEYRDRAGQS
;
A
#
# COMPACT_ATOMS: atom_id res chain seq x y z
N MET A 1 16.04 2.92 -11.88
CA MET A 1 15.62 3.00 -10.47
C MET A 1 15.74 1.64 -9.76
N HIS A 2 16.82 0.87 -9.97
CA HIS A 2 16.87 -0.53 -9.54
C HIS A 2 18.26 -0.95 -8.99
N ALA A 3 19.01 -0.05 -8.37
CA ALA A 3 20.35 -0.36 -7.81
C ALA A 3 20.40 -0.09 -6.29
N PRO A 4 21.27 -0.77 -5.54
CA PRO A 4 21.60 -0.41 -4.17
C PRO A 4 22.05 1.06 -4.11
N GLY A 5 21.52 1.86 -3.22
CA GLY A 5 21.62 3.33 -3.26
C GLY A 5 20.49 4.02 -4.05
N ALA A 6 19.53 3.25 -4.58
CA ALA A 6 18.42 3.73 -5.40
C ALA A 6 17.50 4.73 -4.70
N ARG A 7 17.52 4.82 -3.36
CA ARG A 7 16.71 5.79 -2.63
C ARG A 7 17.24 7.20 -2.85
N ASP A 8 18.54 7.42 -2.68
CA ASP A 8 19.16 8.73 -2.93
C ASP A 8 19.05 9.13 -4.40
N SER A 9 19.15 8.16 -5.32
CA SER A 9 18.93 8.41 -6.75
C SER A 9 17.47 8.64 -7.11
N ALA A 10 16.51 8.01 -6.41
CA ALA A 10 15.08 8.25 -6.61
C ALA A 10 14.68 9.67 -6.17
N ASP A 11 15.15 10.12 -5.01
CA ASP A 11 14.89 11.47 -4.51
C ASP A 11 15.44 12.54 -5.46
N GLN A 12 16.64 12.32 -6.03
CA GLN A 12 17.22 13.19 -7.05
C GLN A 12 16.39 13.18 -8.35
N ILE A 13 15.97 12.01 -8.82
CA ILE A 13 15.12 11.89 -10.01
C ILE A 13 13.77 12.60 -9.78
N TRP A 14 13.17 12.45 -8.61
CA TRP A 14 11.91 13.11 -8.25
C TRP A 14 12.08 14.64 -8.18
N ALA A 15 13.20 15.14 -7.65
CA ALA A 15 13.51 16.56 -7.67
C ALA A 15 13.63 17.09 -9.11
N GLN A 16 14.39 16.40 -9.96
CA GLN A 16 14.53 16.75 -11.39
C GLN A 16 13.18 16.74 -12.12
N MET A 17 12.29 15.76 -11.83
CA MET A 17 10.95 15.72 -12.41
C MET A 17 10.09 16.91 -11.97
N ARG A 18 10.20 17.36 -10.71
CA ARG A 18 9.46 18.54 -10.21
C ARG A 18 9.98 19.85 -10.79
N GLU A 19 11.29 19.94 -11.03
CA GLU A 19 11.97 21.14 -11.54
C GLU A 19 11.89 21.27 -13.06
N ALA A 20 11.47 20.22 -13.76
CA ALA A 20 11.37 20.25 -15.23
C ALA A 20 10.43 21.38 -15.69
N GLU A 21 10.79 22.04 -16.80
CA GLU A 21 9.88 22.94 -17.51
C GLU A 21 8.76 22.10 -18.16
N GLY A 22 7.52 22.27 -17.69
CA GLY A 22 6.41 21.39 -18.04
C GLY A 22 6.47 20.04 -17.31
N LEU A 23 5.98 18.97 -17.97
CA LEU A 23 6.06 17.60 -17.48
C LEU A 23 7.28 16.90 -18.07
N ALA A 24 8.05 16.20 -17.23
CA ALA A 24 9.18 15.41 -17.70
C ALA A 24 8.71 14.28 -18.63
N HIS A 25 9.26 14.20 -19.84
CA HIS A 25 8.94 13.13 -20.79
C HIS A 25 9.91 11.97 -20.66
N VAL A 26 9.38 10.75 -20.55
CA VAL A 26 10.15 9.50 -20.48
C VAL A 26 9.82 8.66 -21.70
N PRO A 27 10.81 8.36 -22.59
CA PRO A 27 10.55 7.69 -23.86
C PRO A 27 10.31 6.17 -23.75
N ALA A 28 10.52 5.58 -22.55
CA ALA A 28 10.32 4.15 -22.34
C ALA A 28 8.83 3.75 -22.50
N TYR A 29 8.60 2.50 -22.89
CA TYR A 29 7.26 1.88 -23.00
C TYR A 29 6.27 2.66 -23.88
N GLY A 30 6.72 3.26 -24.97
CA GLY A 30 5.89 4.04 -25.88
C GLY A 30 5.76 5.52 -25.52
N GLY A 31 6.45 5.97 -24.49
CA GLY A 31 6.48 7.36 -24.02
C GLY A 31 5.39 7.65 -22.99
N TYR A 32 5.75 8.39 -21.96
CA TYR A 32 4.81 8.94 -20.98
C TYR A 32 5.34 10.24 -20.37
N HIS A 33 4.42 11.04 -19.83
CA HIS A 33 4.73 12.27 -19.12
C HIS A 33 4.67 12.02 -17.61
N ALA A 34 5.76 12.33 -16.91
CA ALA A 34 5.83 12.20 -15.45
C ALA A 34 5.23 13.43 -14.77
N VAL A 35 4.17 13.22 -14.00
CA VAL A 35 3.49 14.24 -13.19
C VAL A 35 4.03 14.14 -11.77
N ALA A 36 4.83 15.12 -11.32
CA ALA A 36 5.64 15.05 -10.11
C ALA A 36 5.33 16.15 -9.09
N ARG A 37 4.84 17.32 -9.52
CA ARG A 37 4.46 18.42 -8.60
C ARG A 37 3.16 18.06 -7.90
N PHE A 38 3.03 18.40 -6.64
CA PHE A 38 1.87 18.05 -5.82
C PHE A 38 0.54 18.49 -6.44
N GLU A 39 0.43 19.74 -6.87
CA GLU A 39 -0.81 20.29 -7.41
C GLU A 39 -1.19 19.63 -8.77
N ASP A 40 -0.20 19.32 -9.60
CA ASP A 40 -0.44 18.63 -10.89
C ASP A 40 -0.90 17.18 -10.65
N VAL A 41 -0.28 16.47 -9.68
CA VAL A 41 -0.69 15.13 -9.27
C VAL A 41 -2.11 15.16 -8.70
N MET A 42 -2.41 16.10 -7.81
CA MET A 42 -3.76 16.28 -7.25
C MET A 42 -4.79 16.52 -8.36
N LYS A 43 -4.50 17.42 -9.31
CA LYS A 43 -5.36 17.70 -10.45
C LYS A 43 -5.62 16.44 -11.29
N ALA A 44 -4.56 15.68 -11.62
CA ALA A 44 -4.71 14.47 -12.40
C ALA A 44 -5.55 13.40 -11.68
N LEU A 45 -5.41 13.26 -10.35
CA LEU A 45 -6.17 12.30 -9.55
C LEU A 45 -7.64 12.67 -9.34
N THR A 46 -7.98 13.97 -9.41
CA THR A 46 -9.33 14.47 -9.15
C THR A 46 -10.13 14.79 -10.40
N THR A 47 -9.55 14.57 -11.59
CA THR A 47 -10.19 14.83 -12.90
C THR A 47 -10.29 13.54 -13.74
N PRO A 48 -11.08 12.54 -13.30
CA PRO A 48 -11.12 11.22 -13.93
C PRO A 48 -11.73 11.23 -15.35
N ASP A 49 -12.51 12.24 -15.70
CA ASP A 49 -13.04 12.48 -17.05
C ASP A 49 -11.99 12.95 -18.06
N VAL A 50 -10.77 13.23 -17.58
CA VAL A 50 -9.60 13.59 -18.41
C VAL A 50 -8.50 12.55 -18.26
N PHE A 51 -8.22 12.09 -17.03
CA PHE A 51 -7.15 11.15 -16.67
C PHE A 51 -7.73 9.82 -16.21
N ALA A 52 -8.04 8.94 -17.15
CA ALA A 52 -8.75 7.69 -16.91
C ALA A 52 -7.83 6.60 -16.34
N SER A 53 -8.40 5.76 -15.47
CA SER A 53 -7.77 4.54 -14.91
C SER A 53 -8.11 3.29 -15.71
N GLY A 54 -9.22 3.26 -16.44
CA GLY A 54 -9.77 2.09 -17.13
C GLY A 54 -8.86 1.49 -18.20
N HIS A 55 -7.83 2.20 -18.62
CA HIS A 55 -6.82 1.73 -19.56
C HIS A 55 -5.59 1.08 -18.88
N GLY A 56 -5.70 0.76 -17.59
CA GLY A 56 -4.62 0.19 -16.77
C GLY A 56 -3.84 1.22 -15.97
N ILE A 57 -3.39 0.82 -14.78
CA ILE A 57 -2.71 1.69 -13.81
C ILE A 57 -1.22 1.39 -13.64
N THR A 58 -0.69 0.33 -14.27
CA THR A 58 0.72 -0.10 -14.13
C THR A 58 1.61 0.44 -15.26
N VAL A 59 2.91 0.52 -15.00
CA VAL A 59 3.96 0.75 -15.99
C VAL A 59 4.95 -0.42 -15.88
N PRO A 60 5.24 -1.13 -16.98
CA PRO A 60 4.71 -0.94 -18.34
C PRO A 60 3.19 -1.11 -18.42
N PRO A 61 2.54 -0.54 -19.45
CA PRO A 61 1.14 -0.80 -19.69
C PRO A 61 0.87 -2.29 -19.86
N PRO A 62 -0.27 -2.79 -19.39
CA PRO A 62 -0.61 -4.20 -19.58
C PRO A 62 -0.72 -4.53 -21.07
N THR A 63 -0.18 -5.68 -21.47
CA THR A 63 -0.25 -6.19 -22.84
C THR A 63 -1.23 -7.35 -22.94
N GLY A 64 -2.00 -7.40 -24.03
CA GLY A 64 -2.99 -8.46 -24.26
C GLY A 64 -4.31 -8.24 -23.51
N ILE A 65 -5.23 -9.20 -23.70
CA ILE A 65 -6.53 -9.21 -23.04
C ILE A 65 -6.34 -9.75 -21.63
N ARG A 66 -6.74 -8.97 -20.63
CA ARG A 66 -6.75 -9.33 -19.22
C ARG A 66 -7.96 -8.73 -18.51
N SER A 67 -8.38 -9.34 -17.42
CA SER A 67 -9.36 -8.72 -16.52
C SER A 67 -8.76 -7.48 -15.83
N PRO A 68 -9.47 -6.35 -15.78
CA PRO A 68 -9.01 -5.15 -15.10
C PRO A 68 -8.90 -5.40 -13.58
N HIS A 69 -8.09 -4.64 -12.88
CA HIS A 69 -8.05 -4.64 -11.41
C HIS A 69 -9.23 -3.84 -10.85
N ILE A 70 -10.33 -4.49 -10.50
CA ILE A 70 -11.55 -3.87 -10.01
C ILE A 70 -11.46 -3.59 -8.49
N PRO A 71 -11.78 -2.34 -8.03
CA PRO A 71 -12.27 -1.19 -8.78
C PRO A 71 -11.19 -0.22 -9.28
N ALA A 72 -9.90 -0.49 -9.10
CA ALA A 72 -8.81 0.46 -9.39
C ALA A 72 -8.68 0.83 -10.88
N GLU A 73 -9.08 -0.08 -11.78
CA GLU A 73 -9.04 0.11 -13.24
C GLU A 73 -10.44 0.22 -13.82
N VAL A 74 -11.36 0.84 -13.09
CA VAL A 74 -12.71 1.17 -13.55
C VAL A 74 -12.95 2.63 -13.31
N ASP A 75 -13.45 3.34 -14.33
CA ASP A 75 -13.75 4.77 -14.22
C ASP A 75 -15.21 5.02 -13.79
N PRO A 76 -15.56 6.23 -13.28
CA PRO A 76 -16.95 6.60 -13.06
C PRO A 76 -17.78 6.56 -14.36
N PRO A 77 -19.07 6.22 -14.30
CA PRO A 77 -19.88 6.05 -13.07
C PRO A 77 -19.78 4.66 -12.43
N GLU A 78 -19.31 3.63 -13.13
CA GLU A 78 -19.35 2.23 -12.67
C GLU A 78 -18.46 1.98 -11.45
N HIS A 79 -17.31 2.64 -11.36
CA HIS A 79 -16.37 2.57 -10.24
C HIS A 79 -17.07 2.62 -8.87
N ARG A 80 -18.04 3.53 -8.70
CA ARG A 80 -18.75 3.71 -7.43
C ARG A 80 -19.56 2.48 -7.01
N HIS A 81 -20.08 1.71 -7.97
CA HIS A 81 -20.89 0.54 -7.65
C HIS A 81 -20.03 -0.59 -7.09
N TYR A 82 -18.87 -0.85 -7.70
CA TYR A 82 -17.92 -1.82 -7.15
C TYR A 82 -17.38 -1.38 -5.80
N ARG A 83 -17.05 -0.09 -5.66
CA ARG A 83 -16.55 0.44 -4.40
C ARG A 83 -17.58 0.33 -3.27
N ALA A 84 -18.87 0.48 -3.58
CA ALA A 84 -19.95 0.37 -2.61
C ALA A 84 -20.03 -1.00 -1.94
N LEU A 85 -19.61 -2.08 -2.62
CA LEU A 85 -19.56 -3.44 -2.02
C LEU A 85 -18.47 -3.56 -0.96
N LEU A 86 -17.41 -2.75 -1.04
CA LEU A 86 -16.23 -2.81 -0.18
C LEU A 86 -16.38 -1.90 1.05
N MET A 87 -17.07 -0.77 0.88
CA MET A 87 -17.13 0.29 1.89
C MET A 87 -17.71 -0.15 3.24
N PRO A 88 -18.74 -1.03 3.33
CA PRO A 88 -19.26 -1.47 4.61
C PRO A 88 -18.19 -2.07 5.54
N PHE A 89 -17.15 -2.70 5.00
CA PHE A 89 -16.07 -3.36 5.74
C PHE A 89 -14.87 -2.43 6.03
N LEU A 90 -14.79 -1.28 5.37
CA LEU A 90 -13.59 -0.43 5.34
C LEU A 90 -13.85 1.01 5.80
N THR A 91 -15.06 1.29 6.35
CA THR A 91 -15.32 2.54 7.07
C THR A 91 -14.51 2.60 8.37
N PRO A 92 -14.25 3.80 8.93
CA PRO A 92 -13.56 3.91 10.22
C PRO A 92 -14.23 3.10 11.35
N GLN A 93 -15.56 2.99 11.34
CA GLN A 93 -16.30 2.22 12.34
C GLN A 93 -16.09 0.71 12.16
N ALA A 94 -16.26 0.17 10.95
CA ALA A 94 -16.07 -1.24 10.66
C ALA A 94 -14.61 -1.68 10.93
N VAL A 95 -13.65 -0.83 10.55
CA VAL A 95 -12.22 -1.09 10.79
C VAL A 95 -11.91 -1.14 12.30
N ARG A 96 -12.49 -0.26 13.13
CA ARG A 96 -12.32 -0.34 14.60
C ARG A 96 -12.83 -1.65 15.18
N GLN A 97 -13.89 -2.24 14.62
CA GLN A 97 -14.40 -3.55 15.07
C GLN A 97 -13.42 -4.70 14.79
N ARG A 98 -12.49 -4.53 13.85
CA ARG A 98 -11.46 -5.53 13.52
C ARG A 98 -10.22 -5.42 14.42
N GLU A 99 -10.10 -4.38 15.26
CA GLU A 99 -8.94 -4.16 16.13
C GLU A 99 -8.58 -5.38 16.99
N PRO A 100 -9.52 -6.08 17.66
CA PRO A 100 -9.17 -7.25 18.46
C PRO A 100 -8.47 -8.36 17.65
N ALA A 101 -8.96 -8.64 16.44
CA ALA A 101 -8.36 -9.64 15.56
C ALA A 101 -6.96 -9.22 15.07
N VAL A 102 -6.79 -7.93 14.69
CA VAL A 102 -5.48 -7.40 14.31
C VAL A 102 -4.51 -7.47 15.49
N ARG A 103 -4.95 -7.15 16.69
CA ARG A 103 -4.14 -7.20 17.92
C ARG A 103 -3.69 -8.63 18.24
N GLU A 104 -4.56 -9.60 18.06
CA GLU A 104 -4.19 -11.02 18.22
C GLU A 104 -3.12 -11.44 17.21
N ILE A 105 -3.26 -11.04 15.94
CA ILE A 105 -2.25 -11.29 14.90
C ILE A 105 -0.90 -10.66 15.31
N VAL A 106 -0.91 -9.40 15.71
CA VAL A 106 0.30 -8.66 16.12
C VAL A 106 0.99 -9.36 17.29
N ARG A 107 0.24 -9.72 18.33
CA ARG A 107 0.79 -10.47 19.49
C ARG A 107 1.35 -11.80 19.08
N GLY A 108 0.66 -12.55 18.24
CA GLY A 108 1.13 -13.83 17.73
C GLY A 108 2.43 -13.72 16.93
N LEU A 109 2.62 -12.65 16.16
CA LEU A 109 3.87 -12.38 15.46
C LEU A 109 5.01 -12.02 16.42
N LEU A 110 4.75 -11.17 17.40
CA LEU A 110 5.72 -10.83 18.45
C LEU A 110 6.10 -12.06 19.28
N ASP A 111 5.16 -12.95 19.58
CA ASP A 111 5.43 -14.19 20.32
C ASP A 111 6.27 -15.18 19.51
N LYS A 112 6.16 -15.20 18.18
CA LYS A 112 7.04 -15.99 17.32
C LYS A 112 8.48 -15.46 17.28
N ILE A 113 8.68 -14.15 17.39
CA ILE A 113 10.02 -13.57 17.57
C ILE A 113 10.61 -14.07 18.90
N GLY A 114 9.77 -14.32 19.90
CA GLY A 114 10.19 -14.87 21.19
C GLY A 114 11.17 -13.95 21.93
N ASP A 115 12.30 -14.51 22.41
CA ASP A 115 13.33 -13.78 23.15
C ASP A 115 14.52 -13.35 22.26
N GLN A 116 14.35 -13.36 20.92
CA GLN A 116 15.39 -12.90 20.00
C GLN A 116 15.61 -11.40 20.16
N THR A 117 16.86 -11.01 20.41
CA THR A 117 17.26 -9.60 20.48
C THR A 117 17.74 -9.05 19.14
N HIS A 118 18.08 -9.92 18.18
CA HIS A 118 18.55 -9.56 16.84
C HIS A 118 17.69 -10.29 15.82
N PHE A 119 16.93 -9.55 15.01
CA PHE A 119 16.06 -10.14 13.99
C PHE A 119 15.87 -9.20 12.80
N ASP A 120 15.41 -9.73 11.67
CA ASP A 120 14.90 -8.95 10.55
C ASP A 120 13.43 -8.57 10.83
N PHE A 121 13.18 -7.28 11.01
CA PHE A 121 11.84 -6.78 11.28
C PHE A 121 10.89 -6.97 10.09
N VAL A 122 11.41 -6.92 8.86
CA VAL A 122 10.57 -7.12 7.66
C VAL A 122 10.09 -8.55 7.57
N GLU A 123 11.01 -9.52 7.65
CA GLU A 123 10.68 -10.95 7.54
C GLU A 123 9.78 -11.43 8.68
N HIS A 124 10.11 -11.05 9.92
CA HIS A 124 9.44 -11.60 11.10
C HIS A 124 8.17 -10.86 11.50
N PHE A 125 7.98 -9.61 11.04
CA PHE A 125 6.87 -8.80 11.49
C PHE A 125 6.18 -7.98 10.39
N ALA A 126 6.90 -7.05 9.72
CA ALA A 126 6.26 -6.06 8.87
C ALA A 126 5.57 -6.69 7.66
N ARG A 127 6.12 -7.77 7.11
CA ARG A 127 5.55 -8.49 5.97
C ARG A 127 4.41 -9.44 6.38
N PRO A 128 4.55 -10.33 7.39
CA PRO A 128 3.46 -11.23 7.78
C PRO A 128 2.24 -10.53 8.35
N LEU A 129 2.36 -9.35 8.96
CA LEU A 129 1.22 -8.64 9.54
C LEU A 129 0.11 -8.33 8.53
N PRO A 130 0.34 -7.56 7.44
CA PRO A 130 -0.70 -7.23 6.49
C PRO A 130 -1.21 -8.45 5.70
N VAL A 131 -0.39 -9.47 5.52
CA VAL A 131 -0.80 -10.73 4.89
C VAL A 131 -1.87 -11.43 5.72
N LEU A 132 -1.61 -11.61 7.02
CA LEU A 132 -2.54 -12.23 7.96
C LEU A 132 -3.80 -11.37 8.18
N ALA A 133 -3.62 -10.06 8.31
CA ALA A 133 -4.72 -9.12 8.53
C ALA A 133 -5.66 -9.06 7.32
N THR A 134 -5.11 -8.99 6.10
CA THR A 134 -5.92 -9.03 4.86
C THR A 134 -6.61 -10.37 4.67
N ALA A 135 -5.92 -11.49 4.95
CA ALA A 135 -6.55 -12.80 4.91
C ALA A 135 -7.75 -12.89 5.89
N SER A 136 -7.58 -12.37 7.12
CA SER A 136 -8.66 -12.29 8.10
C SER A 136 -9.82 -11.40 7.63
N LEU A 137 -9.55 -10.24 7.02
CA LEU A 137 -10.55 -9.35 6.46
C LEU A 137 -11.37 -10.01 5.34
N LEU A 138 -10.72 -10.84 4.52
CA LEU A 138 -11.34 -11.61 3.45
C LEU A 138 -12.05 -12.87 3.96
N GLY A 139 -11.90 -13.25 5.24
CA GLY A 139 -12.43 -14.51 5.77
C GLY A 139 -11.69 -15.74 5.26
N LEU A 140 -10.40 -15.62 4.91
CA LEU A 140 -9.55 -16.70 4.45
C LEU A 140 -8.86 -17.42 5.62
N PRO A 141 -8.56 -18.73 5.47
CA PRO A 141 -7.78 -19.45 6.47
C PRO A 141 -6.40 -18.83 6.68
N SER A 142 -5.99 -18.64 7.92
CA SER A 142 -4.64 -18.13 8.24
C SER A 142 -3.53 -19.09 7.79
N SER A 143 -3.83 -20.40 7.63
CA SER A 143 -2.91 -21.39 7.06
C SER A 143 -2.47 -21.08 5.63
N ASP A 144 -3.29 -20.37 4.87
CA ASP A 144 -3.04 -20.06 3.46
C ASP A 144 -2.21 -18.78 3.28
N ALA A 145 -2.04 -18.00 4.37
CA ALA A 145 -1.39 -16.69 4.32
C ALA A 145 0.04 -16.75 3.74
N ALA A 146 0.87 -17.70 4.20
CA ALA A 146 2.24 -17.86 3.70
C ALA A 146 2.28 -18.25 2.20
N TYR A 147 1.36 -19.09 1.74
CA TYR A 147 1.25 -19.45 0.33
C TYR A 147 0.84 -18.24 -0.53
N LEU A 148 -0.13 -17.46 -0.06
CA LEU A 148 -0.60 -16.25 -0.76
C LEU A 148 0.50 -15.20 -0.84
N ASP A 149 1.24 -15.00 0.26
CA ASP A 149 2.37 -14.09 0.29
C ASP A 149 3.44 -14.47 -0.75
N ALA A 150 3.83 -15.75 -0.78
CA ALA A 150 4.80 -16.25 -1.77
C ALA A 150 4.33 -16.02 -3.22
N LEU A 151 3.03 -16.21 -3.51
CA LEU A 151 2.47 -15.94 -4.83
C LEU A 151 2.48 -14.45 -5.19
N VAL A 152 2.21 -13.56 -4.25
CA VAL A 152 2.24 -12.11 -4.49
C VAL A 152 3.66 -11.63 -4.75
N VAL A 153 4.65 -12.15 -4.01
CA VAL A 153 6.09 -11.90 -4.30
C VAL A 153 6.46 -12.34 -5.70
N GLU A 154 6.16 -13.60 -6.03
CA GLU A 154 6.46 -14.16 -7.34
C GLU A 154 5.80 -13.35 -8.46
N LEU A 155 4.56 -12.88 -8.24
CA LEU A 155 3.84 -12.01 -9.18
C LEU A 155 4.53 -10.64 -9.38
N HIS A 156 4.98 -10.01 -8.31
CA HIS A 156 5.71 -8.74 -8.40
C HIS A 156 7.04 -8.92 -9.12
N ASP A 157 7.74 -10.01 -8.88
CA ASP A 157 8.96 -10.39 -9.59
C ASP A 157 8.71 -10.65 -11.09
N GLU A 158 7.60 -11.34 -11.45
CA GLU A 158 7.18 -11.52 -12.85
C GLU A 158 7.03 -10.16 -13.56
N VAL A 159 6.33 -9.23 -12.92
CA VAL A 159 6.09 -7.88 -13.48
C VAL A 159 7.41 -7.12 -13.62
N ALA A 160 8.25 -7.12 -12.58
CA ALA A 160 9.50 -6.37 -12.55
C ALA A 160 10.52 -6.89 -13.58
N LYS A 161 10.58 -8.20 -13.78
CA LYS A 161 11.54 -8.86 -14.68
C LYS A 161 11.00 -9.08 -16.09
N GLY A 162 9.73 -8.79 -16.35
CA GLY A 162 9.05 -9.10 -17.61
C GLY A 162 9.01 -10.61 -17.93
N GLN A 163 9.10 -11.44 -16.90
CA GLN A 163 9.04 -12.91 -16.98
C GLN A 163 7.64 -13.40 -16.62
N ARG A 164 7.31 -14.63 -17.00
CA ARG A 164 6.06 -15.31 -16.64
C ARG A 164 6.40 -16.65 -15.99
N THR A 165 6.24 -16.73 -14.67
CA THR A 165 6.46 -17.96 -13.88
C THR A 165 5.17 -18.72 -13.62
N GLY A 166 4.03 -18.08 -13.92
CA GLY A 166 2.68 -18.63 -13.67
C GLY A 166 2.09 -18.23 -12.33
N ALA A 167 2.71 -17.32 -11.58
CA ALA A 167 2.18 -16.83 -10.30
C ALA A 167 0.80 -16.19 -10.45
N ALA A 168 0.61 -15.40 -11.51
CA ALA A 168 -0.69 -14.79 -11.81
C ALA A 168 -1.79 -15.84 -12.01
N GLN A 169 -1.50 -16.93 -12.71
CA GLN A 169 -2.44 -18.03 -12.94
C GLN A 169 -2.72 -18.83 -11.66
N LYS A 170 -1.67 -19.12 -10.86
CA LYS A 170 -1.82 -19.80 -9.57
C LYS A 170 -2.68 -19.00 -8.61
N LEU A 171 -2.43 -17.68 -8.50
CA LEU A 171 -3.22 -16.78 -7.66
C LEU A 171 -4.67 -16.71 -8.13
N THR A 172 -4.91 -16.60 -9.44
CA THR A 172 -6.25 -16.62 -10.04
C THR A 172 -6.98 -17.92 -9.69
N GLY A 173 -6.36 -19.09 -9.92
CA GLY A 173 -6.96 -20.39 -9.64
C GLY A 173 -7.26 -20.60 -8.15
N TYR A 174 -6.40 -20.11 -7.24
CA TYR A 174 -6.71 -20.12 -5.83
C TYR A 174 -7.96 -19.28 -5.51
N VAL A 175 -8.01 -18.04 -6.03
CA VAL A 175 -9.13 -17.11 -5.79
C VAL A 175 -10.44 -17.66 -6.38
N GLU A 176 -10.42 -18.23 -7.59
CA GLU A 176 -11.59 -18.89 -8.18
C GLU A 176 -12.13 -20.01 -7.28
N LYS A 177 -11.23 -20.87 -6.79
CA LYS A 177 -11.59 -21.99 -5.92
C LYS A 177 -12.29 -21.52 -4.63
N ILE A 178 -11.76 -20.50 -3.97
CA ILE A 178 -12.36 -19.99 -2.72
C ILE A 178 -13.71 -19.29 -2.97
N LEU A 179 -13.84 -18.55 -4.09
CA LEU A 179 -15.08 -17.89 -4.47
C LEU A 179 -16.20 -18.92 -4.77
N VAL A 180 -15.88 -19.97 -5.52
CA VAL A 180 -16.83 -21.06 -5.79
C VAL A 180 -17.29 -21.73 -4.50
N ALA A 181 -16.34 -22.09 -3.62
CA ALA A 181 -16.67 -22.70 -2.33
C ALA A 181 -17.51 -21.76 -1.44
N ARG A 182 -17.17 -20.47 -1.39
CA ARG A 182 -17.92 -19.47 -0.60
C ARG A 182 -19.34 -19.29 -1.14
N LYS A 183 -19.53 -19.33 -2.44
CA LYS A 183 -20.86 -19.17 -3.06
C LYS A 183 -21.88 -20.20 -2.60
N GLU A 184 -21.43 -21.41 -2.24
CA GLU A 184 -22.30 -22.48 -1.74
C GLU A 184 -22.77 -22.24 -0.28
N THR A 185 -22.04 -21.44 0.48
CA THR A 185 -22.25 -21.25 1.92
C THR A 185 -22.58 -19.81 2.33
N ALA A 186 -22.29 -18.82 1.46
CA ALA A 186 -22.48 -17.42 1.76
C ALA A 186 -23.95 -17.05 1.97
N THR A 187 -24.19 -16.25 3.00
CA THR A 187 -25.51 -15.67 3.35
C THR A 187 -25.38 -14.17 3.60
N ASP A 188 -26.49 -13.44 3.54
CA ASP A 188 -26.53 -12.01 3.84
C ASP A 188 -26.18 -11.69 5.33
N ALA A 189 -26.14 -12.73 6.18
CA ALA A 189 -25.73 -12.58 7.58
C ALA A 189 -24.22 -12.67 7.81
N ASP A 190 -23.44 -13.05 6.78
CA ASP A 190 -22.00 -13.17 6.92
C ASP A 190 -21.32 -11.79 6.92
N ASP A 191 -20.51 -11.54 7.96
CA ASP A 191 -19.78 -10.28 8.15
C ASP A 191 -18.32 -10.40 7.63
N ASP A 192 -18.15 -10.89 6.40
CA ASP A 192 -16.86 -10.93 5.73
C ASP A 192 -16.92 -10.37 4.30
N LEU A 193 -15.79 -9.85 3.86
CA LEU A 193 -15.68 -9.19 2.57
C LEU A 193 -15.87 -10.15 1.39
N LEU A 194 -15.46 -11.42 1.54
CA LEU A 194 -15.59 -12.41 0.48
C LEU A 194 -17.06 -12.73 0.19
N SER A 195 -17.87 -12.91 1.23
CA SER A 195 -19.33 -13.10 1.09
C SER A 195 -20.01 -11.89 0.44
N SER A 196 -19.62 -10.68 0.82
CA SER A 196 -20.13 -9.46 0.17
C SER A 196 -19.81 -9.40 -1.33
N ILE A 197 -18.60 -9.85 -1.74
CA ILE A 197 -18.22 -9.90 -3.15
C ILE A 197 -19.00 -10.98 -3.89
N VAL A 198 -19.16 -12.16 -3.30
CA VAL A 198 -19.87 -13.31 -3.92
C VAL A 198 -21.34 -13.02 -4.14
N LEU A 199 -22.02 -12.38 -3.16
CA LEU A 199 -23.44 -12.03 -3.21
C LEU A 199 -23.68 -10.66 -3.89
N GLY A 200 -22.62 -9.91 -4.17
CA GLY A 200 -22.66 -8.55 -4.65
C GLY A 200 -23.35 -8.37 -5.99
N THR A 201 -23.99 -7.22 -6.14
CA THR A 201 -24.61 -6.77 -7.38
C THR A 201 -24.04 -5.43 -7.83
N VAL A 202 -23.85 -5.28 -9.12
CA VAL A 202 -23.38 -4.03 -9.76
C VAL A 202 -24.35 -3.66 -10.86
N SER A 203 -24.86 -2.43 -10.85
CA SER A 203 -25.83 -1.93 -11.83
C SER A 203 -27.04 -2.86 -12.03
N GLY A 204 -27.53 -3.47 -10.93
CA GLY A 204 -28.70 -4.35 -10.91
C GLY A 204 -28.48 -5.79 -11.39
N ARG A 205 -27.23 -6.20 -11.67
CA ARG A 205 -26.87 -7.58 -12.00
C ARG A 205 -25.86 -8.16 -11.00
N PRO A 206 -25.86 -9.49 -10.77
CA PRO A 206 -24.79 -10.15 -10.02
C PRO A 206 -23.42 -9.90 -10.67
N LEU A 207 -22.37 -9.87 -9.83
CA LEU A 207 -21.00 -9.90 -10.32
C LEU A 207 -20.71 -11.19 -11.08
N THR A 208 -19.98 -11.07 -12.18
CA THR A 208 -19.40 -12.24 -12.85
C THR A 208 -18.27 -12.83 -12.02
N LEU A 209 -17.91 -14.10 -12.24
CA LEU A 209 -16.77 -14.71 -11.55
C LEU A 209 -15.46 -13.94 -11.80
N ASP A 210 -15.25 -13.47 -13.03
CA ASP A 210 -14.05 -12.68 -13.39
C ASP A 210 -13.97 -11.36 -12.60
N GLU A 211 -15.11 -10.69 -12.39
CA GLU A 211 -15.18 -9.46 -11.58
C GLU A 211 -14.87 -9.76 -10.11
N GLN A 212 -15.45 -10.83 -9.56
CA GLN A 212 -15.19 -11.28 -8.19
C GLN A 212 -13.71 -11.64 -8.00
N VAL A 213 -13.14 -12.41 -8.91
CA VAL A 213 -11.70 -12.78 -8.91
C VAL A 213 -10.83 -11.53 -8.96
N SER A 214 -11.15 -10.59 -9.84
CA SER A 214 -10.42 -9.35 -9.97
C SER A 214 -10.42 -8.54 -8.66
N MET A 215 -11.58 -8.40 -8.02
CA MET A 215 -11.73 -7.69 -6.75
C MET A 215 -10.90 -8.34 -5.64
N VAL A 216 -11.00 -9.65 -5.45
CA VAL A 216 -10.24 -10.36 -4.40
C VAL A 216 -8.74 -10.29 -4.66
N ARG A 217 -8.30 -10.51 -5.91
CA ARG A 217 -6.88 -10.37 -6.28
C ARG A 217 -6.33 -8.98 -5.98
N LEU A 218 -7.11 -7.92 -6.24
CA LEU A 218 -6.67 -6.56 -5.92
C LEU A 218 -6.44 -6.35 -4.43
N PHE A 219 -7.25 -6.94 -3.55
CA PHE A 219 -7.03 -6.91 -2.11
C PHE A 219 -5.73 -7.59 -1.70
N LEU A 220 -5.47 -8.79 -2.25
CA LEU A 220 -4.24 -9.54 -1.95
C LEU A 220 -2.99 -8.78 -2.42
N VAL A 221 -2.99 -8.31 -3.67
CA VAL A 221 -1.82 -7.61 -4.26
C VAL A 221 -1.64 -6.22 -3.66
N GLY A 222 -2.73 -5.49 -3.40
CA GLY A 222 -2.66 -4.11 -2.92
C GLY A 222 -2.45 -3.98 -1.42
N GLY A 223 -2.88 -4.98 -0.62
CA GLY A 223 -2.86 -4.93 0.85
C GLY A 223 -1.55 -5.39 1.47
N PHE A 224 -0.81 -6.30 0.84
CA PHE A 224 0.34 -6.96 1.46
C PHE A 224 1.57 -6.03 1.54
N ASP A 225 2.16 -5.70 0.41
CA ASP A 225 3.47 -5.03 0.38
C ASP A 225 3.40 -3.57 0.83
N THR A 226 2.31 -2.85 0.50
CA THR A 226 2.24 -1.41 0.77
C THR A 226 2.24 -1.10 2.26
N THR A 227 1.47 -1.85 3.05
CA THR A 227 1.44 -1.70 4.51
C THR A 227 2.75 -2.17 5.13
N ALA A 228 3.33 -3.27 4.64
CA ALA A 228 4.64 -3.76 5.09
C ALA A 228 5.75 -2.71 4.90
N ILE A 229 5.80 -2.06 3.73
CA ILE A 229 6.76 -1.00 3.42
C ILE A 229 6.58 0.22 4.33
N ALA A 230 5.34 0.67 4.52
CA ALA A 230 5.06 1.80 5.41
C ALA A 230 5.45 1.50 6.86
N MET A 231 5.15 0.28 7.34
CA MET A 231 5.51 -0.19 8.68
C MET A 231 7.03 -0.29 8.85
N ALA A 232 7.73 -0.90 7.89
CA ALA A 232 9.19 -1.00 7.94
C ALA A 232 9.85 0.38 7.94
N THR A 233 9.32 1.33 7.15
CA THR A 233 9.81 2.71 7.13
C THR A 233 9.59 3.41 8.47
N LEU A 234 8.43 3.22 9.09
CA LEU A 234 8.12 3.80 10.40
C LEU A 234 9.08 3.29 11.47
N ILE A 235 9.32 1.98 11.55
CA ILE A 235 10.24 1.40 12.53
C ILE A 235 11.69 1.77 12.22
N TRP A 236 12.08 1.82 10.95
CA TRP A 236 13.39 2.33 10.54
C TRP A 236 13.63 3.76 11.05
N TRP A 237 12.64 4.65 10.93
CA TRP A 237 12.73 6.02 11.44
C TRP A 237 12.88 6.04 12.96
N LEU A 238 12.00 5.34 13.67
CA LEU A 238 11.98 5.31 15.13
C LEU A 238 13.26 4.67 15.72
N ALA A 239 13.86 3.69 15.03
CA ALA A 239 15.12 3.09 15.43
C ALA A 239 16.32 4.04 15.36
N GLN A 240 16.21 5.11 14.58
CA GLN A 240 17.24 6.16 14.43
C GLN A 240 16.91 7.44 15.22
N HIS A 241 15.64 7.60 15.63
CA HIS A 241 15.13 8.77 16.34
C HIS A 241 14.49 8.34 17.67
N PRO A 242 15.30 7.95 18.68
CA PRO A 242 14.79 7.46 19.96
C PRO A 242 13.94 8.49 20.71
N ASP A 243 14.18 9.78 20.52
CA ASP A 243 13.35 10.84 21.11
C ASP A 243 11.93 10.83 20.55
N ASP A 244 11.76 10.59 19.25
CA ASP A 244 10.42 10.43 18.64
C ASP A 244 9.73 9.17 19.19
N ALA A 245 10.46 8.05 19.31
CA ALA A 245 9.92 6.85 19.91
C ALA A 245 9.48 7.07 21.36
N GLN A 246 10.24 7.84 22.15
CA GLN A 246 9.87 8.17 23.53
C GLN A 246 8.63 9.09 23.56
N ARG A 247 8.56 10.11 22.71
CA ARG A 247 7.38 10.99 22.61
C ARG A 247 6.10 10.20 22.30
N LEU A 248 6.16 9.20 21.40
CA LEU A 248 5.01 8.33 21.09
C LEU A 248 4.62 7.44 22.27
N ARG A 249 5.58 7.05 23.13
CA ARG A 249 5.30 6.28 24.35
C ARG A 249 4.61 7.15 25.41
N ASP A 250 5.02 8.42 25.51
CA ASP A 250 4.52 9.38 26.49
C ASP A 250 3.14 9.92 26.08
N ASP A 251 2.90 10.06 24.77
CA ASP A 251 1.64 10.56 24.22
C ASP A 251 1.18 9.73 23.00
N ALA A 252 0.31 8.77 23.25
CA ALA A 252 -0.25 7.90 22.21
C ALA A 252 -1.07 8.67 21.14
N SER A 253 -1.52 9.90 21.42
CA SER A 253 -2.24 10.73 20.43
C SER A 253 -1.36 11.15 19.25
N LEU A 254 -0.05 11.04 19.39
CA LEU A 254 0.93 11.33 18.33
C LEU A 254 1.13 10.15 17.36
N MET A 255 0.61 8.95 17.67
CA MET A 255 0.79 7.77 16.80
C MET A 255 0.11 7.95 15.44
N ASP A 256 -1.15 8.39 15.40
CA ASP A 256 -1.86 8.58 14.13
C ASP A 256 -1.19 9.64 13.24
N PRO A 257 -0.80 10.84 13.73
CA PRO A 257 -0.01 11.79 12.95
C PRO A 257 1.32 11.22 12.44
N MET A 258 2.03 10.45 13.26
CA MET A 258 3.29 9.81 12.88
C MET A 258 3.07 8.78 11.77
N ILE A 259 2.03 7.95 11.85
CA ILE A 259 1.66 6.97 10.84
C ILE A 259 1.33 7.66 9.51
N GLU A 260 0.52 8.73 9.53
CA GLU A 260 0.18 9.48 8.31
C GLU A 260 1.45 10.07 7.66
N ASP A 261 2.37 10.59 8.45
CA ASP A 261 3.60 11.17 7.90
C ASP A 261 4.61 10.10 7.45
N ALA A 262 4.64 8.93 8.08
CA ALA A 262 5.40 7.78 7.61
C ALA A 262 4.87 7.26 6.27
N VAL A 263 3.55 7.23 6.06
CA VAL A 263 2.93 6.88 4.77
C VAL A 263 3.24 7.93 3.70
N ARG A 264 3.21 9.23 4.03
CA ARG A 264 3.68 10.30 3.14
C ARG A 264 5.13 10.06 2.72
N PHE A 265 5.99 9.87 3.70
CA PHE A 265 7.43 9.72 3.51
C PHE A 265 7.79 8.46 2.72
N SER A 266 7.19 7.31 3.03
CA SER A 266 7.46 6.04 2.34
C SER A 266 6.89 6.02 0.94
N SER A 267 5.69 6.58 0.72
CA SER A 267 4.96 6.49 -0.55
C SER A 267 5.07 5.10 -1.18
N PRO A 268 4.54 4.04 -0.52
CA PRO A 268 4.84 2.63 -0.87
C PRO A 268 4.55 2.31 -2.33
N SER A 269 3.39 2.73 -2.85
CA SER A 269 3.11 2.76 -4.29
C SER A 269 3.68 4.05 -4.85
N THR A 270 4.89 3.94 -5.41
CA THR A 270 5.69 5.11 -5.77
C THR A 270 5.07 5.88 -6.94
N TYR A 271 4.43 5.16 -7.86
CA TYR A 271 3.77 5.73 -9.02
C TYR A 271 2.62 4.85 -9.53
N LEU A 272 1.66 5.45 -10.21
CA LEU A 272 0.63 4.77 -10.99
C LEU A 272 0.44 5.50 -12.32
N ARG A 273 -0.14 4.82 -13.32
CA ARG A 273 -0.41 5.37 -14.63
C ARG A 273 -1.86 5.85 -14.75
N ARG A 274 -2.06 6.86 -15.62
CA ARG A 274 -3.37 7.23 -16.20
C ARG A 274 -3.22 7.42 -17.70
N GLN A 275 -4.34 7.31 -18.42
CA GLN A 275 -4.40 7.67 -19.83
C GLN A 275 -5.22 8.92 -20.00
N VAL A 276 -4.75 9.84 -20.85
CA VAL A 276 -5.50 11.04 -21.23
C VAL A 276 -6.62 10.63 -22.19
N VAL A 277 -7.86 10.93 -21.83
CA VAL A 277 -9.06 10.62 -22.64
C VAL A 277 -9.73 11.85 -23.21
N LYS A 278 -9.21 13.04 -22.89
CA LYS A 278 -9.65 14.34 -23.43
C LYS A 278 -8.45 15.26 -23.51
N ASP A 279 -8.28 15.94 -24.65
CA ASP A 279 -7.23 16.95 -24.83
C ASP A 279 -7.23 17.96 -23.69
N THR A 280 -6.06 18.21 -23.10
CA THR A 280 -5.92 19.04 -21.92
C THR A 280 -4.52 19.65 -21.82
N GLU A 281 -4.34 20.49 -20.81
CA GLU A 281 -3.03 20.99 -20.38
C GLU A 281 -2.81 20.67 -18.89
N LEU A 282 -1.61 20.19 -18.55
CA LEU A 282 -1.19 19.92 -17.20
C LEU A 282 0.27 20.35 -17.01
N GLY A 283 0.55 21.10 -15.94
CA GLY A 283 1.90 21.57 -15.63
C GLY A 283 2.58 22.33 -16.77
N GLY A 284 1.84 23.07 -17.59
CA GLY A 284 2.37 23.77 -18.77
C GLY A 284 2.62 22.90 -20.00
N THR A 285 2.25 21.62 -19.98
CA THR A 285 2.40 20.67 -21.09
C THR A 285 1.05 20.38 -21.71
N ALA A 286 0.92 20.60 -23.03
CA ALA A 286 -0.26 20.18 -23.78
C ALA A 286 -0.27 18.65 -23.95
N LEU A 287 -1.35 18.01 -23.54
CA LEU A 287 -1.57 16.57 -23.60
C LEU A 287 -2.71 16.25 -24.55
N LYS A 288 -2.56 15.18 -25.33
CA LYS A 288 -3.52 14.70 -26.31
C LYS A 288 -4.19 13.41 -25.86
N VAL A 289 -5.38 13.15 -26.39
CA VAL A 289 -6.05 11.84 -26.20
C VAL A 289 -5.11 10.71 -26.60
N GLY A 290 -4.96 9.73 -25.70
CA GLY A 290 -4.06 8.59 -25.88
C GLY A 290 -2.71 8.75 -25.16
N ASP A 291 -2.31 9.97 -24.80
CA ASP A 291 -1.09 10.20 -24.03
C ASP A 291 -1.15 9.49 -22.68
N GLN A 292 0.01 9.04 -22.21
CA GLN A 292 0.15 8.38 -20.95
C GLN A 292 0.81 9.30 -19.92
N VAL A 293 0.23 9.39 -18.74
CA VAL A 293 0.81 10.12 -17.62
C VAL A 293 1.16 9.17 -16.47
N LEU A 294 2.35 9.35 -15.91
CA LEU A 294 2.82 8.68 -14.72
C LEU A 294 2.59 9.60 -13.53
N ILE A 295 1.72 9.20 -12.64
CA ILE A 295 1.44 9.91 -11.38
C ILE A 295 2.50 9.53 -10.36
N ALA A 296 3.48 10.40 -10.11
CA ALA A 296 4.61 10.13 -9.22
C ALA A 296 4.28 10.54 -7.77
N PHE A 297 3.62 9.66 -7.01
CA PHE A 297 3.23 9.92 -5.61
C PHE A 297 4.45 10.22 -4.73
N GLY A 298 5.54 9.46 -4.90
CA GLY A 298 6.77 9.67 -4.16
C GLY A 298 7.34 11.08 -4.36
N ALA A 299 7.32 11.57 -5.61
CA ALA A 299 7.76 12.92 -5.93
C ALA A 299 6.85 14.00 -5.31
N ALA A 300 5.52 13.83 -5.46
CA ALA A 300 4.54 14.79 -4.95
C ALA A 300 4.54 14.87 -3.42
N ASN A 301 4.70 13.74 -2.73
CA ASN A 301 4.79 13.69 -1.26
C ASN A 301 6.09 14.25 -0.68
N ARG A 302 7.08 14.51 -1.53
CA ARG A 302 8.35 15.18 -1.20
C ARG A 302 8.46 16.57 -1.84
N ASP A 303 7.36 17.14 -2.30
CA ASP A 303 7.33 18.48 -2.89
C ASP A 303 7.52 19.55 -1.82
N PRO A 304 8.66 20.31 -1.84
CA PRO A 304 8.95 21.33 -0.82
C PRO A 304 8.00 22.53 -0.92
N SER A 305 7.31 22.72 -2.04
CA SER A 305 6.28 23.75 -2.17
C SER A 305 5.04 23.45 -1.32
N ARG A 306 4.86 22.18 -0.95
CA ARG A 306 3.70 21.70 -0.17
C ARG A 306 4.05 21.22 1.23
N PHE A 307 5.23 20.63 1.41
CA PHE A 307 5.66 20.05 2.67
C PHE A 307 6.98 20.70 3.11
N GLU A 308 6.94 21.40 4.24
CA GLU A 308 8.16 21.89 4.89
C GLU A 308 9.00 20.69 5.36
N ASN A 309 10.31 20.72 5.15
CA ASN A 309 11.24 19.62 5.45
C ASN A 309 10.66 18.27 4.96
N PRO A 310 10.45 18.09 3.64
CA PRO A 310 9.73 16.95 3.11
C PRO A 310 10.43 15.61 3.37
N ASP A 311 11.74 15.64 3.69
CA ASP A 311 12.59 14.48 3.92
C ASP A 311 12.64 14.05 5.39
N GLU A 312 11.83 14.65 6.25
CA GLU A 312 11.65 14.27 7.64
C GLU A 312 10.27 13.64 7.87
N ILE A 313 10.19 12.67 8.81
CA ILE A 313 8.92 12.19 9.37
C ILE A 313 8.66 12.97 10.67
N ARG A 314 7.47 13.57 10.76
CA ARG A 314 7.12 14.49 11.85
C ARG A 314 5.74 14.18 12.42
N THR A 315 5.61 14.21 13.75
CA THR A 315 4.33 14.05 14.46
C THR A 315 3.47 15.32 14.45
N ASP A 316 4.06 16.46 14.17
CA ASP A 316 3.41 17.79 14.24
C ASP A 316 3.04 18.38 12.87
N ARG A 317 3.21 17.60 11.78
CA ARG A 317 2.87 18.06 10.43
C ARG A 317 1.35 18.25 10.29
N LYS A 318 0.91 19.49 10.36
CA LYS A 318 -0.50 19.88 10.21
C LYS A 318 -0.61 21.16 9.38
N PRO A 319 -1.34 21.15 8.24
CA PRO A 319 -2.00 20.01 7.63
C PRO A 319 -1.01 19.01 7.00
N ASN A 320 -1.42 17.74 6.88
CA ASN A 320 -0.69 16.70 6.17
C ASN A 320 -1.55 16.10 5.03
N PRO A 321 -1.76 16.83 3.92
CA PRO A 321 -2.61 16.40 2.81
C PRO A 321 -1.88 15.46 1.85
N HIS A 322 -1.13 14.49 2.37
CA HIS A 322 -0.31 13.62 1.55
C HIS A 322 -1.12 12.73 0.60
N LEU A 323 -0.46 12.30 -0.48
CA LEU A 323 -1.00 11.45 -1.53
C LEU A 323 -0.57 9.98 -1.42
N GLY A 324 -0.04 9.55 -0.28
CA GLY A 324 0.39 8.16 -0.06
C GLY A 324 -0.77 7.15 -0.15
N PHE A 325 -2.01 7.61 0.09
CA PHE A 325 -3.24 6.85 -0.16
C PHE A 325 -3.97 7.29 -1.43
N GLY A 326 -3.34 8.08 -2.31
CA GLY A 326 -4.00 8.69 -3.46
C GLY A 326 -5.03 9.74 -3.08
N ALA A 327 -5.79 10.21 -4.09
CA ALA A 327 -6.87 11.19 -3.93
C ALA A 327 -8.03 10.92 -4.91
N GLY A 328 -9.12 11.68 -4.78
CA GLY A 328 -10.30 11.56 -5.64
C GLY A 328 -11.02 10.23 -5.50
N ASN A 329 -11.64 9.79 -6.58
CA ASN A 329 -12.48 8.57 -6.60
C ASN A 329 -11.69 7.30 -6.27
N HIS A 330 -10.41 7.25 -6.64
CA HIS A 330 -9.52 6.11 -6.43
C HIS A 330 -8.67 6.20 -5.15
N ARG A 331 -9.02 7.10 -4.21
CA ARG A 331 -8.36 7.12 -2.91
C ARG A 331 -8.42 5.71 -2.28
N CYS A 332 -7.31 5.24 -1.73
CA CYS A 332 -7.17 3.89 -1.19
C CYS A 332 -8.33 3.52 -0.27
N VAL A 333 -9.03 2.45 -0.60
CA VAL A 333 -10.18 1.95 0.18
C VAL A 333 -9.72 1.35 1.50
N GLY A 334 -8.52 0.73 1.55
CA GLY A 334 -7.93 0.12 2.73
C GLY A 334 -7.20 1.08 3.68
N SER A 335 -7.23 2.40 3.42
CA SER A 335 -6.41 3.36 4.17
C SER A 335 -6.63 3.35 5.69
N PHE A 336 -7.87 3.16 6.15
CA PHE A 336 -8.17 3.06 7.58
C PHE A 336 -7.69 1.74 8.18
N PHE A 337 -7.76 0.65 7.41
CA PHE A 337 -7.30 -0.66 7.85
C PHE A 337 -5.78 -0.72 7.98
N ALA A 338 -5.04 -0.24 6.98
CA ALA A 338 -3.58 -0.11 7.05
C ALA A 338 -3.12 0.73 8.26
N LYS A 339 -3.81 1.85 8.54
CA LYS A 339 -3.50 2.67 9.73
C LYS A 339 -3.81 1.97 11.04
N LEU A 340 -4.89 1.18 11.10
CA LEU A 340 -5.18 0.35 12.26
C LEU A 340 -4.06 -0.67 12.52
N GLU A 341 -3.63 -1.38 11.47
CA GLU A 341 -2.53 -2.34 11.57
C GLU A 341 -1.26 -1.69 12.13
N MET A 342 -0.87 -0.53 11.57
CA MET A 342 0.33 0.19 12.00
C MET A 342 0.21 0.71 13.44
N ARG A 343 -0.96 1.21 13.85
CA ARG A 343 -1.17 1.69 15.21
C ARG A 343 -1.13 0.57 16.23
N VAL A 344 -1.86 -0.52 16.00
CA VAL A 344 -1.86 -1.68 16.89
C VAL A 344 -0.47 -2.29 16.99
N ALA A 345 0.28 -2.34 15.87
CA ALA A 345 1.66 -2.77 15.88
C ALA A 345 2.55 -1.91 16.78
N LEU A 346 2.48 -0.57 16.66
CA LEU A 346 3.25 0.33 17.51
C LEU A 346 2.91 0.16 19.00
N GLU A 347 1.63 0.06 19.34
CA GLU A 347 1.17 -0.15 20.72
C GLU A 347 1.77 -1.42 21.33
N GLU A 348 1.68 -2.55 20.62
CA GLU A 348 2.18 -3.84 21.12
C GLU A 348 3.73 -3.93 21.11
N ILE A 349 4.38 -3.33 20.10
CA ILE A 349 5.84 -3.20 20.05
C ILE A 349 6.33 -2.37 21.23
N PHE A 350 5.72 -1.23 21.51
CA PHE A 350 6.09 -0.37 22.64
C PHE A 350 5.77 -1.00 23.99
N ALA A 351 4.76 -1.86 24.08
CA ALA A 351 4.47 -2.63 25.28
C ALA A 351 5.54 -3.70 25.55
N ARG A 352 6.12 -4.30 24.50
CA ARG A 352 7.08 -5.41 24.61
C ARG A 352 8.53 -4.95 24.72
N TYR A 353 8.94 -3.96 23.93
CA TYR A 353 10.33 -3.52 23.83
C TYR A 353 10.52 -2.13 24.45
N SER A 354 11.60 -1.98 25.24
CA SER A 354 12.05 -0.68 25.75
C SER A 354 12.75 0.14 24.67
N SER A 355 13.53 -0.52 23.81
CA SER A 355 14.21 0.13 22.68
C SER A 355 14.27 -0.78 21.45
N LEU A 356 14.29 -0.14 20.29
CA LEU A 356 14.62 -0.75 18.99
C LEU A 356 15.71 0.11 18.34
N ARG A 357 16.78 -0.52 17.89
CA ARG A 357 17.89 0.13 17.20
C ARG A 357 18.25 -0.63 15.93
N LEU A 358 18.84 0.05 14.96
CA LEU A 358 19.41 -0.63 13.80
C LEU A 358 20.61 -1.46 14.22
N ASP A 359 20.76 -2.65 13.64
CA ASP A 359 21.94 -3.47 13.80
C ASP A 359 23.11 -2.89 12.99
N PRO A 360 24.17 -2.38 13.61
CA PRO A 360 25.26 -1.72 12.90
C PRO A 360 26.11 -2.70 12.04
N GLU A 361 26.01 -4.01 12.31
CA GLU A 361 26.79 -5.03 11.60
C GLU A 361 26.10 -5.50 10.31
N ARG A 362 24.81 -5.25 10.16
CA ARG A 362 24.01 -5.71 9.02
C ARG A 362 23.40 -4.52 8.25
N PRO A 363 23.75 -4.29 6.98
CA PRO A 363 23.21 -3.19 6.21
C PRO A 363 21.72 -3.43 5.86
N ILE A 364 20.93 -2.36 5.88
CA ILE A 364 19.56 -2.36 5.39
C ILE A 364 19.56 -2.65 3.88
N GLN A 365 18.55 -3.42 3.42
CA GLN A 365 18.32 -3.63 2.00
C GLN A 365 17.00 -2.99 1.57
N THR A 366 16.94 -2.54 0.33
CA THR A 366 15.74 -1.95 -0.27
C THR A 366 15.36 -2.73 -1.53
N ALA A 367 14.06 -2.92 -1.73
CA ALA A 367 13.49 -3.40 -2.98
C ALA A 367 12.98 -2.22 -3.80
N SER A 368 13.00 -2.38 -5.12
CA SER A 368 12.53 -1.39 -6.07
C SER A 368 11.55 -2.03 -7.05
N GLY A 369 10.61 -1.24 -7.55
CA GLY A 369 9.54 -1.70 -8.45
C GLY A 369 8.37 -0.74 -8.41
N LEU A 370 7.17 -1.26 -8.66
CA LEU A 370 5.91 -0.52 -8.45
C LEU A 370 5.76 -0.12 -6.98
N ASN A 371 6.02 -1.06 -6.09
CA ASN A 371 6.17 -0.85 -4.66
C ASN A 371 7.66 -0.76 -4.34
N GLN A 372 8.06 0.30 -3.64
CA GLN A 372 9.46 0.56 -3.32
C GLN A 372 9.62 0.82 -1.82
N GLY A 373 10.59 0.14 -1.20
CA GLY A 373 10.87 0.35 0.22
C GLY A 373 11.90 -0.61 0.81
N ILE A 374 11.95 -0.64 2.14
CA ILE A 374 12.87 -1.50 2.90
C ILE A 374 12.40 -2.95 2.78
N SER A 375 13.30 -3.84 2.33
CA SER A 375 13.07 -5.29 2.18
C SER A 375 13.80 -6.14 3.21
N PHE A 376 14.79 -5.56 3.90
CA PHE A 376 15.50 -6.15 5.02
C PHE A 376 15.83 -5.06 6.04
N LEU A 377 15.31 -5.20 7.26
CA LEU A 377 15.48 -4.24 8.35
C LEU A 377 16.03 -4.94 9.59
N PRO A 378 17.35 -5.01 9.74
CA PRO A 378 17.96 -5.66 10.89
C PRO A 378 17.82 -4.78 12.14
N ILE A 379 17.16 -5.31 13.16
CA ILE A 379 16.89 -4.63 14.42
C ILE A 379 17.62 -5.34 15.57
N VAL A 380 18.14 -4.53 16.48
CA VAL A 380 18.52 -4.92 17.84
C VAL A 380 17.45 -4.40 18.80
N ALA A 381 16.81 -5.31 19.51
CA ALA A 381 15.71 -5.01 20.42
C ALA A 381 16.13 -5.23 21.89
N GLU A 382 15.70 -4.34 22.78
CA GLU A 382 15.79 -4.52 24.22
C GLU A 382 14.38 -4.69 24.79
N TYR A 383 14.19 -5.73 25.59
CA TYR A 383 12.88 -6.01 26.21
C TYR A 383 12.63 -5.06 27.37
N ARG A 384 11.37 -4.75 27.61
CA ARG A 384 10.97 -4.14 28.88
C ARG A 384 11.14 -5.15 29.99
N ASP A 385 11.70 -4.72 31.12
CA ASP A 385 11.75 -5.54 32.32
C ASP A 385 10.32 -5.98 32.71
N ARG A 386 10.11 -7.27 32.85
CA ARG A 386 8.85 -7.85 33.36
C ARG A 386 8.61 -7.57 34.85
N ALA A 387 9.32 -6.60 35.44
CA ALA A 387 9.17 -6.21 36.83
C ALA A 387 7.84 -5.43 37.00
N GLY A 388 6.78 -6.14 37.39
CA GLY A 388 5.53 -5.52 37.81
C GLY A 388 4.21 -6.25 37.48
N GLN A 389 4.26 -7.51 37.03
CA GLN A 389 3.05 -8.36 36.94
C GLN A 389 3.22 -9.54 37.90
N SER A 390 3.12 -9.26 39.22
CA SER A 390 2.90 -10.24 40.29
C SER A 390 1.60 -9.91 41.03
#